data_221443b2a5738feb3771eb2499ec6c6a
#
_entry.id   221443b2a5738feb3771eb2499ec6c6a
#
_cell.length_a   1.000
_cell.length_b   1.000
_cell.length_c   1.000
_cell.angle_alpha   90.00
_cell.angle_beta   90.00
_cell.angle_gamma   90.00
#
_symmetry.space_group_name_H-M   'P 1'
#
loop_
_entity.id
_entity.type
_entity.pdbx_description
1 polymer ?
#
loop_
_entity_poly.entity_id
_entity_poly.type
_entity_poly.pdbx_seq_one_letter_code
_entity_poly.pdbx_strand_id
1 'polypeptide(L)'
;VVIYPHPDDESFGASGTIAQYRKQGVPVTYLCGTLGEMGRNMGSPTFANRETLPEIRKEELINACSKLDVELRMLGYRDKTMEFEDRRQVAEHLKDILEEIQPSLVITHYPGYAVHPDHNAMGAAAIEAVRLMSPANRPKVWAQAISTDYIKELGKPDISNDVTSVFEQKMEAILAHDSQASGIIGQFQKNWGIEDMNEAARKQLGKEQFYIWDFRE
;
A
#
# COMPACT_ATOMS: atom_id res chain seq x y z
N VAL A 1 -8.64 -6.76 3.76
CA VAL A 1 -8.69 -5.50 2.99
C VAL A 1 -7.37 -4.75 3.16
N VAL A 2 -6.85 -4.16 2.09
CA VAL A 2 -5.69 -3.25 2.11
C VAL A 2 -6.18 -1.85 1.73
N ILE A 3 -5.75 -0.81 2.45
CA ILE A 3 -6.19 0.58 2.25
C ILE A 3 -4.97 1.48 2.18
N TYR A 4 -4.65 1.98 1.00
CA TYR A 4 -3.55 2.92 0.79
C TYR A 4 -3.97 4.07 -0.15
N PRO A 5 -3.31 5.24 -0.11
CA PRO A 5 -3.74 6.38 -0.90
C PRO A 5 -3.34 6.32 -2.37
N HIS A 6 -2.21 5.70 -2.74
CA HIS A 6 -1.72 5.82 -4.11
C HIS A 6 -1.60 4.47 -4.82
N PRO A 7 -1.71 4.46 -6.16
CA PRO A 7 -1.25 3.33 -6.98
C PRO A 7 0.25 3.14 -6.77
N ASP A 8 0.70 1.95 -6.48
CA ASP A 8 2.03 1.45 -6.11
C ASP A 8 2.22 1.13 -4.62
N ASP A 9 1.54 1.81 -3.70
CA ASP A 9 1.65 1.55 -2.26
C ASP A 9 1.37 0.07 -1.92
N GLU A 10 0.36 -0.55 -2.54
CA GLU A 10 0.02 -1.95 -2.34
C GLU A 10 1.16 -2.87 -2.78
N SER A 11 1.84 -2.51 -3.87
CA SER A 11 2.89 -3.33 -4.47
C SER A 11 4.18 -3.27 -3.65
N PHE A 12 4.57 -2.10 -3.19
CA PHE A 12 5.74 -1.94 -2.31
C PHE A 12 5.45 -2.40 -0.88
N GLY A 13 4.30 -2.03 -0.32
CA GLY A 13 3.99 -2.17 1.10
C GLY A 13 3.46 -3.55 1.51
N ALA A 14 2.61 -4.18 0.71
CA ALA A 14 1.84 -5.33 1.15
C ALA A 14 1.69 -6.47 0.13
N SER A 15 2.22 -6.34 -1.09
CA SER A 15 1.95 -7.30 -2.16
C SER A 15 2.42 -8.73 -1.87
N GLY A 16 3.51 -8.90 -1.12
CA GLY A 16 3.96 -10.22 -0.70
C GLY A 16 2.99 -10.85 0.31
N THR A 17 2.53 -10.09 1.29
CA THR A 17 1.50 -10.53 2.24
C THR A 17 0.19 -10.85 1.52
N ILE A 18 -0.24 -9.99 0.58
CA ILE A 18 -1.39 -10.23 -0.29
C ILE A 18 -1.25 -11.56 -1.04
N ALA A 19 -0.13 -11.75 -1.73
CA ALA A 19 0.13 -12.97 -2.51
C ALA A 19 0.10 -14.24 -1.65
N GLN A 20 0.63 -14.18 -0.42
CA GLN A 20 0.56 -15.30 0.52
C GLN A 20 -0.88 -15.61 0.94
N TYR A 21 -1.72 -14.61 1.23
CA TYR A 21 -3.13 -14.82 1.52
C TYR A 21 -3.88 -15.36 0.31
N ARG A 22 -3.63 -14.82 -0.89
CA ARG A 22 -4.26 -15.33 -2.12
C ARG A 22 -3.90 -16.78 -2.42
N LYS A 23 -2.66 -17.19 -2.20
CA LYS A 23 -2.25 -18.61 -2.29
C LYS A 23 -2.98 -19.53 -1.32
N GLN A 24 -3.46 -18.99 -0.21
CA GLN A 24 -4.29 -19.71 0.77
C GLN A 24 -5.79 -19.66 0.44
N GLY A 25 -6.18 -19.06 -0.67
CA GLY A 25 -7.58 -18.89 -1.08
C GLY A 25 -8.32 -17.79 -0.34
N VAL A 26 -7.64 -16.94 0.43
CA VAL A 26 -8.26 -15.82 1.15
C VAL A 26 -8.55 -14.68 0.17
N PRO A 27 -9.80 -14.20 0.05
CA PRO A 27 -10.12 -13.05 -0.78
C PRO A 27 -9.47 -11.79 -0.22
N VAL A 28 -8.95 -10.95 -1.12
CA VAL A 28 -8.36 -9.65 -0.77
C VAL A 28 -8.96 -8.56 -1.65
N THR A 29 -9.36 -7.47 -1.02
CA THR A 29 -9.79 -6.23 -1.69
C THR A 29 -8.79 -5.13 -1.40
N TYR A 30 -8.36 -4.41 -2.42
CA TYR A 30 -7.54 -3.21 -2.32
C TYR A 30 -8.40 -1.96 -2.51
N LEU A 31 -8.40 -1.07 -1.53
CA LEU A 31 -9.02 0.25 -1.59
C LEU A 31 -7.93 1.27 -1.86
N CYS A 32 -7.90 1.79 -3.08
CA CYS A 32 -6.94 2.83 -3.50
C CYS A 32 -7.58 4.22 -3.40
N GLY A 33 -6.98 5.11 -2.62
CA GLY A 33 -7.51 6.44 -2.33
C GLY A 33 -7.61 7.35 -3.54
N THR A 34 -6.51 7.47 -4.28
CA THR A 34 -6.32 8.42 -5.38
C THR A 34 -5.77 7.72 -6.62
N LEU A 35 -5.62 8.43 -7.72
CA LEU A 35 -4.90 7.96 -8.90
C LEU A 35 -3.41 8.36 -8.92
N GLY A 36 -2.93 9.02 -7.85
CA GLY A 36 -1.55 9.49 -7.77
C GLY A 36 -1.20 10.47 -8.88
N GLU A 37 -2.16 11.29 -9.31
CA GLU A 37 -2.08 12.17 -10.47
C GLU A 37 -1.03 13.28 -10.34
N MET A 38 -0.55 13.54 -9.13
CA MET A 38 0.50 14.50 -8.84
C MET A 38 1.89 13.87 -8.67
N GLY A 39 2.04 12.60 -9.06
CA GLY A 39 3.31 11.88 -9.06
C GLY A 39 4.39 12.56 -9.92
N ARG A 40 5.66 12.28 -9.63
CA ARG A 40 6.81 12.94 -10.29
C ARG A 40 7.64 12.02 -11.17
N ASN A 41 7.77 10.76 -10.80
CA ASN A 41 8.47 9.80 -11.65
C ASN A 41 7.53 9.41 -12.79
N MET A 42 7.87 9.65 -13.99
CA MET A 42 6.99 9.49 -15.16
C MET A 42 7.61 8.50 -16.16
N GLY A 43 8.33 7.52 -15.63
CA GLY A 43 9.02 6.49 -16.41
C GLY A 43 10.44 6.84 -16.79
N SER A 44 11.18 5.84 -17.33
CA SER A 44 12.56 6.00 -17.84
C SER A 44 12.75 5.19 -19.11
N PRO A 45 12.84 5.83 -20.31
CA PRO A 45 12.70 7.28 -20.54
C PRO A 45 11.31 7.79 -20.16
N THR A 46 11.17 9.10 -19.93
CA THR A 46 9.88 9.70 -19.57
C THR A 46 8.84 9.49 -20.68
N PHE A 47 7.71 8.83 -20.35
CA PHE A 47 6.65 8.52 -21.32
C PHE A 47 5.29 9.10 -20.92
N ALA A 48 5.17 9.69 -19.72
CA ALA A 48 3.96 10.33 -19.22
C ALA A 48 4.20 11.82 -18.94
N ASN A 49 3.12 12.58 -18.91
CA ASN A 49 3.08 13.95 -18.42
C ASN A 49 1.93 14.10 -17.42
N ARG A 50 1.71 15.31 -16.86
CA ARG A 50 0.68 15.51 -15.83
C ARG A 50 -0.76 15.27 -16.30
N GLU A 51 -1.01 15.42 -17.60
CA GLU A 51 -2.33 15.19 -18.17
C GLU A 51 -2.61 13.70 -18.41
N THR A 52 -1.57 12.94 -18.79
CA THR A 52 -1.69 11.51 -19.11
C THR A 52 -1.43 10.60 -17.92
N LEU A 53 -0.70 11.07 -16.91
CA LEU A 53 -0.26 10.26 -15.77
C LEU A 53 -1.41 9.60 -14.99
N PRO A 54 -2.56 10.26 -14.73
CA PRO A 54 -3.66 9.63 -13.99
C PRO A 54 -4.18 8.36 -14.65
N GLU A 55 -4.42 8.40 -15.96
CA GLU A 55 -4.91 7.23 -16.70
C GLU A 55 -3.85 6.14 -16.82
N ILE A 56 -2.58 6.51 -17.01
CA ILE A 56 -1.46 5.56 -17.02
C ILE A 56 -1.37 4.85 -15.67
N ARG A 57 -1.36 5.58 -14.55
CA ARG A 57 -1.28 4.99 -13.21
C ARG A 57 -2.50 4.13 -12.87
N LYS A 58 -3.67 4.49 -13.37
CA LYS A 58 -4.88 3.68 -13.24
C LYS A 58 -4.74 2.33 -13.94
N GLU A 59 -4.24 2.31 -15.18
CA GLU A 59 -4.00 1.06 -15.93
C GLU A 59 -2.88 0.23 -15.27
N GLU A 60 -1.82 0.86 -14.79
CA GLU A 60 -0.76 0.21 -14.03
C GLU A 60 -1.31 -0.45 -12.75
N LEU A 61 -2.17 0.25 -12.01
CA LEU A 61 -2.83 -0.26 -10.81
C LEU A 61 -3.74 -1.47 -11.12
N ILE A 62 -4.55 -1.39 -12.17
CA ILE A 62 -5.38 -2.51 -12.62
C ILE A 62 -4.52 -3.72 -12.96
N ASN A 63 -3.40 -3.51 -13.66
CA ASN A 63 -2.47 -4.57 -14.01
C ASN A 63 -1.80 -5.18 -12.76
N ALA A 64 -1.35 -4.37 -11.81
CA ALA A 64 -0.77 -4.84 -10.55
C ALA A 64 -1.77 -5.67 -9.74
N CYS A 65 -3.00 -5.17 -9.58
CA CYS A 65 -4.07 -5.89 -8.90
C CYS A 65 -4.43 -7.22 -9.59
N SER A 66 -4.42 -7.25 -10.92
CA SER A 66 -4.63 -8.49 -11.69
C SER A 66 -3.53 -9.53 -11.41
N LYS A 67 -2.26 -9.11 -11.34
CA LYS A 67 -1.12 -10.01 -11.01
C LYS A 67 -1.21 -10.55 -9.57
N LEU A 68 -1.79 -9.78 -8.67
CA LEU A 68 -2.01 -10.16 -7.27
C LEU A 68 -3.32 -10.93 -7.06
N ASP A 69 -4.19 -11.01 -8.07
CA ASP A 69 -5.53 -11.60 -7.99
C ASP A 69 -6.38 -10.97 -6.87
N VAL A 70 -6.43 -9.63 -6.83
CA VAL A 70 -7.18 -8.84 -5.84
C VAL A 70 -8.29 -8.04 -6.49
N GLU A 71 -9.40 -7.88 -5.75
CA GLU A 71 -10.45 -6.93 -6.11
C GLU A 71 -9.95 -5.50 -5.89
N LEU A 72 -10.10 -4.63 -6.89
CA LEU A 72 -9.73 -3.23 -6.79
C LEU A 72 -10.97 -2.35 -6.66
N ARG A 73 -10.96 -1.45 -5.67
CA ARG A 73 -11.91 -0.35 -5.54
C ARG A 73 -11.16 0.98 -5.46
N MET A 74 -11.40 1.86 -6.44
CA MET A 74 -10.85 3.21 -6.48
C MET A 74 -11.80 4.16 -5.76
N LEU A 75 -11.32 4.90 -4.76
CA LEU A 75 -12.16 5.71 -3.88
C LEU A 75 -12.45 7.11 -4.43
N GLY A 76 -11.66 7.58 -5.41
CA GLY A 76 -11.90 8.84 -6.11
C GLY A 76 -11.48 10.10 -5.37
N TYR A 77 -10.65 10.00 -4.34
CA TYR A 77 -10.02 11.17 -3.72
C TYR A 77 -8.92 11.73 -4.62
N ARG A 78 -8.50 12.96 -4.32
CA ARG A 78 -7.48 13.65 -5.09
C ARG A 78 -6.11 13.51 -4.43
N ASP A 79 -5.10 13.17 -5.24
CA ASP A 79 -3.70 13.07 -4.82
C ASP A 79 -3.19 14.40 -4.24
N LYS A 80 -2.44 14.32 -3.15
CA LYS A 80 -1.90 15.43 -2.35
C LYS A 80 -2.96 16.34 -1.71
N THR A 81 -4.17 15.86 -1.56
CA THR A 81 -5.21 16.61 -0.85
C THR A 81 -5.85 15.85 0.29
N MET A 82 -5.49 14.59 0.51
CA MET A 82 -6.08 13.76 1.57
C MET A 82 -5.94 14.37 2.97
N GLU A 83 -4.84 15.10 3.22
CA GLU A 83 -4.63 15.79 4.51
C GLU A 83 -5.62 16.93 4.77
N PHE A 84 -6.28 17.45 3.72
CA PHE A 84 -7.27 18.51 3.80
C PHE A 84 -8.72 17.99 3.80
N GLU A 85 -8.91 16.69 3.55
CA GLU A 85 -10.22 16.07 3.63
C GLU A 85 -10.70 15.96 5.09
N ASP A 86 -12.00 16.05 5.30
CA ASP A 86 -12.57 15.75 6.62
C ASP A 86 -12.37 14.28 6.97
N ARG A 87 -11.45 14.02 7.91
CA ARG A 87 -11.10 12.66 8.33
C ARG A 87 -12.31 11.84 8.74
N ARG A 88 -13.31 12.47 9.36
CA ARG A 88 -14.51 11.77 9.80
C ARG A 88 -15.35 11.30 8.62
N GLN A 89 -15.52 12.14 7.60
CA GLN A 89 -16.25 11.78 6.39
C GLN A 89 -15.53 10.68 5.60
N VAL A 90 -14.19 10.76 5.47
CA VAL A 90 -13.39 9.68 4.85
C VAL A 90 -13.53 8.39 5.65
N ALA A 91 -13.48 8.45 6.98
CA ALA A 91 -13.64 7.28 7.83
C ALA A 91 -15.03 6.66 7.72
N GLU A 92 -16.09 7.45 7.63
CA GLU A 92 -17.47 6.96 7.43
C GLU A 92 -17.60 6.27 6.06
N HIS A 93 -17.06 6.85 4.99
CA HIS A 93 -17.01 6.22 3.68
C HIS A 93 -16.28 4.86 3.70
N LEU A 94 -15.09 4.82 4.32
CA LEU A 94 -14.34 3.57 4.47
C LEU A 94 -15.08 2.55 5.34
N LYS A 95 -15.71 2.99 6.43
CA LYS A 95 -16.50 2.14 7.31
C LYS A 95 -17.63 1.44 6.54
N ASP A 96 -18.37 2.18 5.72
CA ASP A 96 -19.47 1.60 4.94
C ASP A 96 -18.98 0.48 4.01
N ILE A 97 -17.82 0.66 3.38
CA ILE A 97 -17.17 -0.37 2.55
C ILE A 97 -16.71 -1.56 3.41
N LEU A 98 -16.11 -1.29 4.58
CA LEU A 98 -15.66 -2.35 5.50
C LEU A 98 -16.84 -3.14 6.08
N GLU A 99 -17.97 -2.50 6.36
CA GLU A 99 -19.18 -3.18 6.81
C GLU A 99 -19.83 -4.04 5.71
N GLU A 100 -19.69 -3.65 4.44
CA GLU A 100 -20.09 -4.48 3.29
C GLU A 100 -19.21 -5.72 3.16
N ILE A 101 -17.87 -5.54 3.20
CA ILE A 101 -16.90 -6.62 2.96
C ILE A 101 -16.76 -7.54 4.20
N GLN A 102 -16.90 -7.01 5.41
CA GLN A 102 -16.67 -7.69 6.69
C GLN A 102 -15.30 -8.39 6.78
N PRO A 103 -14.20 -7.66 6.58
CA PRO A 103 -12.87 -8.27 6.59
C PRO A 103 -12.45 -8.71 7.99
N SER A 104 -11.61 -9.74 8.08
CA SER A 104 -10.95 -10.12 9.34
C SER A 104 -9.69 -9.31 9.63
N LEU A 105 -9.12 -8.68 8.60
CA LEU A 105 -7.88 -7.90 8.66
C LEU A 105 -7.97 -6.69 7.75
N VAL A 106 -7.51 -5.55 8.25
CA VAL A 106 -7.23 -4.33 7.49
C VAL A 106 -5.74 -4.04 7.57
N ILE A 107 -5.10 -3.79 6.44
CA ILE A 107 -3.72 -3.32 6.34
C ILE A 107 -3.74 -1.88 5.84
N THR A 108 -3.01 -0.98 6.50
CA THR A 108 -2.92 0.44 6.12
C THR A 108 -1.60 1.05 6.58
N HIS A 109 -1.34 2.33 6.29
CA HIS A 109 -0.19 3.03 6.82
C HIS A 109 -0.33 3.37 8.32
N TYR A 110 0.81 3.43 9.02
CA TYR A 110 0.86 3.88 10.42
C TYR A 110 0.81 5.42 10.46
N PRO A 111 -0.26 6.04 11.00
CA PRO A 111 -0.37 7.50 11.05
C PRO A 111 0.78 8.15 11.83
N GLY A 112 1.37 9.19 11.27
CA GLY A 112 2.53 9.88 11.84
C GLY A 112 3.88 9.29 11.43
N TYR A 113 3.91 8.05 10.94
CA TYR A 113 5.15 7.34 10.57
C TYR A 113 5.17 6.89 9.10
N ALA A 114 4.38 7.51 8.26
CA ALA A 114 4.21 7.10 6.85
C ALA A 114 4.77 8.12 5.83
N VAL A 115 5.60 9.06 6.27
CA VAL A 115 6.35 10.04 5.46
C VAL A 115 5.47 11.01 4.68
N HIS A 116 4.59 10.51 3.80
CA HIS A 116 3.73 11.35 2.94
C HIS A 116 2.47 11.80 3.68
N PRO A 117 2.01 13.07 3.52
CA PRO A 117 0.77 13.55 4.15
C PRO A 117 -0.44 12.67 3.86
N ASP A 118 -0.64 12.27 2.59
CA ASP A 118 -1.77 11.39 2.19
C ASP A 118 -1.69 10.01 2.85
N HIS A 119 -0.48 9.43 3.02
CA HIS A 119 -0.31 8.16 3.73
C HIS A 119 -0.78 8.26 5.18
N ASN A 120 -0.37 9.34 5.84
CA ASN A 120 -0.76 9.60 7.23
C ASN A 120 -2.28 9.85 7.35
N ALA A 121 -2.85 10.62 6.43
CA ALA A 121 -4.27 10.95 6.42
C ALA A 121 -5.13 9.70 6.14
N MET A 122 -4.80 8.93 5.10
CA MET A 122 -5.52 7.71 4.77
C MET A 122 -5.40 6.65 5.87
N GLY A 123 -4.20 6.47 6.44
CA GLY A 123 -3.99 5.56 7.56
C GLY A 123 -4.83 5.94 8.77
N ALA A 124 -4.86 7.25 9.13
CA ALA A 124 -5.67 7.75 10.22
C ALA A 124 -7.19 7.56 9.97
N ALA A 125 -7.65 7.80 8.74
CA ALA A 125 -9.05 7.58 8.36
C ALA A 125 -9.44 6.09 8.38
N ALA A 126 -8.55 5.20 7.91
CA ALA A 126 -8.78 3.75 7.94
C ALA A 126 -8.90 3.21 9.37
N ILE A 127 -8.03 3.65 10.27
CA ILE A 127 -8.09 3.29 11.69
C ILE A 127 -9.36 3.84 12.35
N GLU A 128 -9.71 5.09 12.05
CA GLU A 128 -10.96 5.70 12.55
C GLU A 128 -12.18 4.95 12.00
N ALA A 129 -12.19 4.53 10.74
CA ALA A 129 -13.26 3.72 10.16
C ALA A 129 -13.49 2.44 10.95
N VAL A 130 -12.42 1.70 11.27
CA VAL A 130 -12.52 0.49 12.09
C VAL A 130 -12.99 0.82 13.52
N ARG A 131 -12.52 1.93 14.10
CA ARG A 131 -12.98 2.38 15.43
C ARG A 131 -14.47 2.67 15.48
N LEU A 132 -15.04 3.15 14.39
CA LEU A 132 -16.47 3.44 14.23
C LEU A 132 -17.35 2.19 14.07
N MET A 133 -16.77 1.06 13.68
CA MET A 133 -17.50 -0.20 13.57
C MET A 133 -17.90 -0.72 14.96
N SER A 134 -18.96 -1.54 15.00
CA SER A 134 -19.31 -2.26 16.21
C SER A 134 -18.12 -3.07 16.74
N PRO A 135 -17.78 -3.03 18.03
CA PRO A 135 -16.65 -3.77 18.59
C PRO A 135 -16.62 -5.25 18.24
N ALA A 136 -17.80 -5.89 18.13
CA ALA A 136 -17.92 -7.30 17.76
C ALA A 136 -17.50 -7.61 16.32
N ASN A 137 -17.52 -6.60 15.43
CA ASN A 137 -17.26 -6.74 14.00
C ASN A 137 -15.95 -6.07 13.56
N ARG A 138 -15.19 -5.50 14.51
CA ARG A 138 -13.92 -4.83 14.18
C ARG A 138 -12.88 -5.82 13.66
N PRO A 139 -12.32 -5.63 12.47
CA PRO A 139 -11.17 -6.40 12.01
C PRO A 139 -9.92 -6.07 12.84
N LYS A 140 -8.93 -6.96 12.80
CA LYS A 140 -7.57 -6.60 13.20
C LYS A 140 -7.03 -5.53 12.26
N VAL A 141 -6.20 -4.63 12.77
CA VAL A 141 -5.52 -3.62 11.94
C VAL A 141 -4.02 -3.82 12.05
N TRP A 142 -3.38 -3.97 10.89
CA TRP A 142 -1.93 -3.97 10.73
C TRP A 142 -1.52 -2.64 10.10
N ALA A 143 -0.74 -1.85 10.83
CA ALA A 143 -0.30 -0.53 10.40
C ALA A 143 1.17 -0.57 9.98
N GLN A 144 1.48 -0.09 8.78
CA GLN A 144 2.82 -0.07 8.21
C GLN A 144 3.48 1.29 8.43
N ALA A 145 4.58 1.32 9.17
CA ALA A 145 5.43 2.49 9.35
C ALA A 145 6.59 2.43 8.35
N ILE A 146 6.86 3.54 7.66
CA ILE A 146 7.90 3.65 6.62
C ILE A 146 8.82 4.86 6.80
N SER A 147 8.70 5.65 7.87
CA SER A 147 9.63 6.72 8.20
C SER A 147 10.99 6.17 8.62
N THR A 148 12.06 6.97 8.54
CA THR A 148 13.42 6.52 8.87
C THR A 148 13.60 6.13 10.33
N ASP A 149 12.85 6.76 11.24
CA ASP A 149 13.05 6.64 12.69
C ASP A 149 11.98 5.79 13.39
N TYR A 150 11.09 5.13 12.65
CA TYR A 150 9.96 4.42 13.24
C TYR A 150 10.37 3.35 14.26
N ILE A 151 11.47 2.61 14.01
CA ILE A 151 11.94 1.58 14.94
C ILE A 151 12.41 2.19 16.27
N LYS A 152 13.04 3.37 16.21
CA LYS A 152 13.51 4.07 17.40
C LYS A 152 12.35 4.55 18.27
N GLU A 153 11.26 4.99 17.64
CA GLU A 153 10.13 5.60 18.32
C GLU A 153 9.06 4.58 18.71
N LEU A 154 8.75 3.64 17.82
CA LEU A 154 7.69 2.64 18.02
C LEU A 154 8.23 1.30 18.57
N GLY A 155 9.55 1.10 18.56
CA GLY A 155 10.12 -0.22 18.82
C GLY A 155 10.11 -1.13 17.61
N LYS A 156 10.34 -2.43 17.84
CA LYS A 156 10.30 -3.43 16.76
C LYS A 156 8.86 -3.67 16.30
N PRO A 157 8.64 -3.84 14.99
CA PRO A 157 7.34 -4.25 14.48
C PRO A 157 6.86 -5.55 15.13
N ASP A 158 5.54 -5.63 15.37
CA ASP A 158 4.91 -6.84 15.94
C ASP A 158 4.92 -8.00 14.96
N ILE A 159 4.86 -7.68 13.65
CA ILE A 159 4.82 -8.64 12.56
C ILE A 159 5.97 -8.34 11.61
N SER A 160 6.74 -9.37 11.31
CA SER A 160 7.76 -9.36 10.26
C SER A 160 7.50 -10.54 9.34
N ASN A 161 6.82 -10.28 8.25
CA ASN A 161 6.40 -11.30 7.30
C ASN A 161 7.48 -11.52 6.24
N ASP A 162 8.05 -12.72 6.19
CA ASP A 162 8.97 -13.14 5.14
C ASP A 162 8.17 -13.49 3.88
N VAL A 163 8.35 -12.70 2.83
CA VAL A 163 7.63 -12.83 1.56
C VAL A 163 8.51 -13.39 0.43
N THR A 164 9.67 -13.94 0.77
CA THR A 164 10.63 -14.47 -0.23
C THR A 164 10.04 -15.61 -1.06
N SER A 165 9.12 -16.40 -0.50
CA SER A 165 8.42 -17.48 -1.22
C SER A 165 7.46 -17.00 -2.33
N VAL A 166 7.11 -15.72 -2.34
CA VAL A 166 6.23 -15.06 -3.30
C VAL A 166 6.91 -13.84 -3.95
N PHE A 167 8.22 -13.76 -3.82
CA PHE A 167 8.98 -12.58 -4.23
C PHE A 167 8.83 -12.25 -5.71
N GLU A 168 8.76 -13.24 -6.58
CA GLU A 168 8.56 -13.04 -8.02
C GLU A 168 7.23 -12.33 -8.29
N GLN A 169 6.14 -12.80 -7.66
CA GLN A 169 4.83 -12.17 -7.80
C GLN A 169 4.82 -10.73 -7.23
N LYS A 170 5.52 -10.49 -6.12
CA LYS A 170 5.73 -9.14 -5.58
C LYS A 170 6.44 -8.25 -6.60
N MET A 171 7.52 -8.73 -7.22
CA MET A 171 8.25 -7.97 -8.22
C MET A 171 7.42 -7.71 -9.48
N GLU A 172 6.61 -8.66 -9.92
CA GLU A 172 5.69 -8.45 -11.05
C GLU A 172 4.66 -7.35 -10.76
N ALA A 173 4.16 -7.27 -9.54
CA ALA A 173 3.25 -6.20 -9.12
C ALA A 173 3.97 -4.84 -9.10
N ILE A 174 5.18 -4.76 -8.52
CA ILE A 174 5.98 -3.52 -8.51
C ILE A 174 6.29 -3.07 -9.94
N LEU A 175 6.70 -3.98 -10.81
CA LEU A 175 7.06 -3.68 -12.20
C LEU A 175 5.86 -3.26 -13.05
N ALA A 176 4.64 -3.57 -12.63
CA ALA A 176 3.43 -3.10 -13.29
C ALA A 176 3.25 -1.57 -13.17
N HIS A 177 3.87 -0.93 -12.16
CA HIS A 177 3.86 0.52 -11.96
C HIS A 177 5.06 1.20 -12.63
N ASP A 178 5.25 1.01 -13.93
CA ASP A 178 6.43 1.47 -14.68
C ASP A 178 6.64 2.98 -14.58
N SER A 179 5.56 3.78 -14.57
CA SER A 179 5.65 5.23 -14.40
C SER A 179 6.26 5.66 -13.06
N GLN A 180 6.26 4.79 -12.05
CA GLN A 180 6.75 5.05 -10.69
C GLN A 180 7.97 4.19 -10.32
N ALA A 181 7.96 2.92 -10.67
CA ALA A 181 8.97 1.96 -10.25
C ALA A 181 10.30 2.07 -10.99
N SER A 182 10.31 2.59 -12.21
CA SER A 182 11.53 2.65 -13.06
C SER A 182 12.70 3.40 -12.39
N GLY A 183 12.42 4.39 -11.56
CA GLY A 183 13.44 5.09 -10.79
C GLY A 183 14.12 4.22 -9.72
N ILE A 184 13.34 3.40 -9.03
CA ILE A 184 13.83 2.48 -7.99
C ILE A 184 14.61 1.35 -8.63
N ILE A 185 14.09 0.77 -9.69
CA ILE A 185 14.77 -0.29 -10.46
C ILE A 185 16.08 0.21 -11.06
N GLY A 186 16.08 1.44 -11.60
CA GLY A 186 17.31 2.07 -12.10
C GLY A 186 18.36 2.28 -11.00
N GLN A 187 17.98 2.49 -9.75
CA GLN A 187 18.90 2.53 -8.62
C GLN A 187 19.47 1.15 -8.29
N PHE A 188 18.64 0.11 -8.30
CA PHE A 188 19.11 -1.27 -8.13
C PHE A 188 20.10 -1.66 -9.24
N GLN A 189 19.79 -1.35 -10.50
CA GLN A 189 20.68 -1.64 -11.63
C GLN A 189 22.02 -0.91 -11.56
N LYS A 190 22.03 0.36 -11.11
CA LYS A 190 23.24 1.17 -10.97
C LYS A 190 24.15 0.71 -9.84
N ASN A 191 23.55 0.25 -8.74
CA ASN A 191 24.31 -0.03 -7.52
C ASN A 191 24.85 -1.46 -7.45
N TRP A 192 24.23 -2.44 -8.13
CA TRP A 192 24.53 -3.86 -7.90
C TRP A 192 24.66 -4.74 -9.16
N GLY A 193 24.67 -4.25 -10.35
CA GLY A 193 24.71 -5.14 -11.53
C GLY A 193 23.52 -6.11 -11.60
N ILE A 194 23.39 -6.86 -12.70
CA ILE A 194 22.19 -7.70 -12.95
C ILE A 194 22.16 -8.96 -12.07
N GLU A 195 23.29 -9.57 -11.74
CA GLU A 195 23.35 -10.80 -10.92
C GLU A 195 23.12 -10.52 -9.44
N ASP A 196 23.66 -9.42 -8.92
CA ASP A 196 23.50 -9.01 -7.51
C ASP A 196 22.15 -8.30 -7.25
N MET A 197 21.45 -7.87 -8.30
CA MET A 197 20.19 -7.11 -8.19
C MET A 197 19.09 -7.94 -7.51
N ASN A 198 18.98 -9.23 -7.83
CA ASN A 198 17.97 -10.11 -7.24
C ASN A 198 18.22 -10.35 -5.75
N GLU A 199 19.45 -10.49 -5.31
CA GLU A 199 19.78 -10.69 -3.89
C GLU A 199 19.57 -9.40 -3.09
N ALA A 200 20.00 -8.25 -3.60
CA ALA A 200 19.78 -6.95 -2.96
C ALA A 200 18.30 -6.59 -2.88
N ALA A 201 17.53 -6.84 -3.94
CA ALA A 201 16.09 -6.64 -3.94
C ALA A 201 15.39 -7.56 -2.93
N ARG A 202 15.76 -8.84 -2.86
CA ARG A 202 15.24 -9.79 -1.86
C ARG A 202 15.57 -9.36 -0.43
N LYS A 203 16.78 -8.85 -0.19
CA LYS A 203 17.17 -8.35 1.13
C LYS A 203 16.38 -7.13 1.55
N GLN A 204 16.05 -6.23 0.63
CA GLN A 204 15.34 -4.98 0.91
C GLN A 204 13.82 -5.16 0.88
N LEU A 205 13.28 -5.92 -0.05
CA LEU A 205 11.84 -6.05 -0.30
C LEU A 205 11.27 -7.42 0.12
N GLY A 206 12.12 -8.35 0.55
CA GLY A 206 11.71 -9.72 0.93
C GLY A 206 11.03 -9.83 2.29
N LYS A 207 10.86 -8.71 3.00
CA LYS A 207 10.14 -8.64 4.28
C LYS A 207 9.16 -7.49 4.28
N GLU A 208 7.98 -7.76 4.79
CA GLU A 208 6.95 -6.76 5.04
C GLU A 208 6.67 -6.70 6.54
N GLN A 209 6.66 -5.50 7.11
CA GLN A 209 6.62 -5.30 8.55
C GLN A 209 5.43 -4.43 8.95
N PHE A 210 4.75 -4.83 10.01
CA PHE A 210 3.55 -4.16 10.48
C PHE A 210 3.52 -4.10 12.00
N TYR A 211 2.81 -3.10 12.51
CA TYR A 211 2.42 -2.97 13.90
C TYR A 211 0.95 -3.34 14.06
N ILE A 212 0.61 -4.06 15.11
CA ILE A 212 -0.79 -4.34 15.44
C ILE A 212 -1.36 -3.09 16.10
N TRP A 213 -2.37 -2.51 15.46
CA TRP A 213 -3.05 -1.35 16.05
C TRP A 213 -3.97 -1.79 17.19
N ASP A 214 -3.72 -1.25 18.37
CA ASP A 214 -4.54 -1.53 19.58
C ASP A 214 -5.57 -0.42 19.77
N PHE A 215 -6.84 -0.81 19.72
CA PHE A 215 -7.95 0.09 20.04
C PHE A 215 -8.18 0.11 21.55
N ARG A 216 -7.29 0.75 22.29
CA ARG A 216 -7.52 0.99 23.73
C ARG A 216 -8.69 1.94 23.87
N GLU A 217 -9.73 1.47 24.57
CA GLU A 217 -10.88 2.28 24.97
C GLU A 217 -10.51 3.22 26.12
#